data_b5307d8aa3ec14d3048e995f29c1acd6
#
_entry.id   b5307d8aa3ec14d3048e995f29c1acd6
#
_cell.length_a   1.000
_cell.length_b   1.000
_cell.length_c   1.000
_cell.angle_alpha   90.00
_cell.angle_beta   90.00
_cell.angle_gamma   90.00
#
_symmetry.space_group_name_H-M   'P 1'
#
loop_
_entity.id
_entity.type
_entity.pdbx_description
1 polymer ?
#
loop_
_entity_poly.entity_id
_entity_poly.type
_entity_poly.pdbx_seq_one_letter_code
_entity_poly.pdbx_strand_id
1 'polypeptide(L)'
;MTSQLLEFKEIIKSRQVTEPRKTDKQTKKLLLYLFTSTRGGFSRLRIIIHLLEQPCNTHQLAKKLDLDYKAVQHHMKVLEKNNMVSKIGEKYGAIFHLSNFLEINIGALDEAIDKLDRKLNHKKVYL
;
A
#
# COMPACT_ATOMS: atom_id res chain seq x y z
N MET A 1 -11.46 14.53 -1.72
CA MET A 1 -10.46 13.51 -1.27
C MET A 1 -10.07 13.82 0.17
N THR A 2 -9.88 12.78 0.98
CA THR A 2 -9.42 13.00 2.36
C THR A 2 -7.99 13.53 2.37
N SER A 3 -7.62 14.25 3.43
CA SER A 3 -6.25 14.77 3.56
C SER A 3 -5.22 13.65 3.60
N GLN A 4 -5.57 12.51 4.19
CA GLN A 4 -4.66 11.35 4.24
C GLN A 4 -4.41 10.76 2.84
N LEU A 5 -5.46 10.59 2.04
CA LEU A 5 -5.31 10.08 0.68
C LEU A 5 -4.54 11.05 -0.20
N LEU A 6 -4.76 12.34 -0.03
CA LEU A 6 -4.03 13.36 -0.76
C LEU A 6 -2.55 13.33 -0.41
N GLU A 7 -2.24 13.17 0.88
CA GLU A 7 -0.86 13.03 1.35
C GLU A 7 -0.19 11.79 0.74
N PHE A 8 -0.92 10.66 0.66
CA PHE A 8 -0.41 9.44 0.03
C PHE A 8 -0.05 9.70 -1.44
N LYS A 9 -0.90 10.40 -2.18
CA LYS A 9 -0.63 10.73 -3.58
C LYS A 9 0.62 11.60 -3.72
N GLU A 10 0.82 12.54 -2.82
CA GLU A 10 2.01 13.38 -2.83
C GLU A 10 3.28 12.58 -2.57
N ILE A 11 3.23 11.65 -1.63
CA ILE A 11 4.36 10.76 -1.34
C ILE A 11 4.70 9.92 -2.56
N ILE A 12 3.70 9.35 -3.22
CA ILE A 12 3.89 8.55 -4.43
C ILE A 12 4.56 9.38 -5.52
N LYS A 13 4.08 10.59 -5.76
CA LYS A 13 4.65 11.48 -6.77
C LYS A 13 6.10 11.82 -6.49
N SER A 14 6.43 12.06 -5.22
CA SER A 14 7.80 12.41 -4.83
C SER A 14 8.79 11.26 -5.05
N ARG A 15 8.29 10.02 -5.10
CA ARG A 15 9.12 8.84 -5.30
C ARG A 15 9.25 8.41 -6.76
N GLN A 16 8.45 8.99 -7.66
CA GLN A 16 8.57 8.71 -9.09
C GLN A 16 9.74 9.50 -9.66
N VAL A 17 10.83 8.79 -9.97
CA VAL A 17 12.08 9.41 -10.44
C VAL A 17 12.13 9.47 -11.97
N THR A 18 11.37 8.63 -12.64
CA THR A 18 11.32 8.52 -14.10
C THR A 18 9.91 8.72 -14.61
N GLU A 19 9.75 8.84 -15.93
CA GLU A 19 8.42 8.91 -16.53
C GLU A 19 7.56 7.73 -16.08
N PRO A 20 6.25 7.95 -15.84
CA PRO A 20 5.36 6.89 -15.40
C PRO A 20 5.36 5.72 -16.36
N ARG A 21 5.72 4.56 -15.87
CA ARG A 21 5.66 3.35 -16.65
C ARG A 21 4.20 2.92 -16.79
N LYS A 22 3.82 2.55 -18.02
CA LYS A 22 2.48 2.04 -18.25
C LYS A 22 2.32 0.68 -17.59
N THR A 23 1.44 0.61 -16.58
CA THR A 23 1.14 -0.62 -15.86
C THR A 23 0.14 -1.45 -16.66
N ASP A 24 0.38 -2.76 -16.78
CA ASP A 24 -0.54 -3.63 -17.48
C ASP A 24 -1.85 -3.84 -16.71
N LYS A 25 -2.85 -4.33 -17.43
CA LYS A 25 -4.20 -4.52 -16.87
C LYS A 25 -4.25 -5.46 -15.68
N GLN A 26 -3.50 -6.55 -15.72
CA GLN A 26 -3.52 -7.54 -14.64
C GLN A 26 -2.91 -6.96 -13.37
N THR A 27 -1.82 -6.23 -13.49
CA THR A 27 -1.20 -5.55 -12.36
C THR A 27 -2.14 -4.51 -11.77
N LYS A 28 -2.81 -3.72 -12.60
CA LYS A 28 -3.80 -2.74 -12.13
C LYS A 28 -4.93 -3.42 -11.35
N LYS A 29 -5.45 -4.52 -11.87
CA LYS A 29 -6.50 -5.30 -11.19
C LYS A 29 -6.02 -5.82 -9.84
N LEU A 30 -4.79 -6.33 -9.78
CA LEU A 30 -4.22 -6.83 -8.55
C LEU A 30 -4.09 -5.72 -7.50
N LEU A 31 -3.58 -4.56 -7.90
CA LEU A 31 -3.44 -3.43 -6.98
C LEU A 31 -4.80 -2.94 -6.48
N LEU A 32 -5.79 -2.85 -7.36
CA LEU A 32 -7.15 -2.49 -6.96
C LEU A 32 -7.73 -3.50 -5.97
N TYR A 33 -7.53 -4.78 -6.24
CA TYR A 33 -7.99 -5.84 -5.35
C TYR A 33 -7.35 -5.71 -3.96
N LEU A 34 -6.03 -5.59 -3.91
CA LEU A 34 -5.29 -5.57 -2.65
C LEU A 34 -5.58 -4.33 -1.80
N PHE A 35 -5.79 -3.19 -2.44
CA PHE A 35 -5.81 -1.91 -1.73
C PHE A 35 -7.18 -1.23 -1.70
N THR A 36 -8.15 -1.68 -2.48
CA THR A 36 -9.46 -1.01 -2.52
C THR A 36 -10.66 -1.93 -2.39
N SER A 37 -10.54 -3.19 -2.77
CA SER A 37 -11.70 -4.09 -2.91
C SER A 37 -11.88 -5.04 -1.75
N THR A 38 -10.86 -5.27 -0.96
CA THR A 38 -10.91 -6.19 0.18
C THR A 38 -11.01 -5.42 1.47
N ARG A 39 -11.49 -6.10 2.52
CA ARG A 39 -11.69 -5.50 3.84
C ARG A 39 -10.43 -4.89 4.43
N GLY A 40 -9.27 -5.48 4.19
CA GLY A 40 -8.01 -4.96 4.72
C GLY A 40 -7.29 -3.99 3.79
N GLY A 41 -7.93 -3.57 2.71
CA GLY A 41 -7.27 -2.78 1.66
C GLY A 41 -6.67 -1.47 2.15
N PHE A 42 -7.44 -0.72 2.93
CA PHE A 42 -6.96 0.57 3.43
C PHE A 42 -5.77 0.41 4.38
N SER A 43 -5.81 -0.58 5.27
CA SER A 43 -4.67 -0.86 6.16
C SER A 43 -3.43 -1.25 5.37
N ARG A 44 -3.59 -2.06 4.33
CA ARG A 44 -2.46 -2.44 3.47
C ARG A 44 -1.90 -1.23 2.71
N LEU A 45 -2.77 -0.33 2.25
CA LEU A 45 -2.32 0.91 1.62
C LEU A 45 -1.48 1.75 2.59
N ARG A 46 -1.94 1.92 3.82
CA ARG A 46 -1.18 2.63 4.85
C ARG A 46 0.19 2.01 5.08
N ILE A 47 0.26 0.68 5.13
CA ILE A 47 1.52 -0.05 5.29
C ILE A 47 2.46 0.26 4.13
N ILE A 48 1.99 0.15 2.90
CA ILE A 48 2.82 0.39 1.72
C ILE A 48 3.35 1.82 1.69
N ILE A 49 2.51 2.80 1.99
CA ILE A 49 2.92 4.20 2.01
C ILE A 49 4.00 4.43 3.07
N HIS A 50 3.85 3.81 4.24
CA HIS A 50 4.88 3.94 5.29
C HIS A 50 6.20 3.31 4.85
N LEU A 51 6.16 2.14 4.20
CA LEU A 51 7.35 1.47 3.71
C LEU A 51 8.04 2.24 2.57
N LEU A 52 7.30 3.03 1.81
CA LEU A 52 7.91 3.93 0.82
C LEU A 52 8.88 4.92 1.47
N GLU A 53 8.55 5.37 2.68
CA GLU A 53 9.38 6.34 3.38
C GLU A 53 10.50 5.68 4.17
N GLN A 54 10.21 4.51 4.77
CA GLN A 54 11.20 3.86 5.63
C GLN A 54 10.91 2.36 5.74
N PRO A 55 11.88 1.49 5.42
CA PRO A 55 11.75 0.07 5.72
C PRO A 55 11.53 -0.17 7.21
N CYS A 56 10.69 -1.14 7.54
CA CYS A 56 10.29 -1.41 8.91
C CYS A 56 10.05 -2.91 9.13
N ASN A 57 10.21 -3.37 10.35
CA ASN A 57 9.72 -4.68 10.73
C ASN A 57 8.24 -4.61 11.12
N THR A 58 7.62 -5.77 11.32
CA THR A 58 6.19 -5.88 11.61
C THR A 58 5.82 -5.13 12.90
N HIS A 59 6.66 -5.22 13.91
CA HIS A 59 6.45 -4.57 15.21
C HIS A 59 6.42 -3.05 15.08
N GLN A 60 7.38 -2.52 14.33
CA GLN A 60 7.45 -1.07 14.08
C GLN A 60 6.24 -0.58 13.31
N LEU A 61 5.79 -1.35 12.31
CA LEU A 61 4.60 -0.99 11.55
C LEU A 61 3.37 -0.95 12.43
N ALA A 62 3.17 -1.98 13.25
CA ALA A 62 2.01 -2.05 14.15
C ALA A 62 1.98 -0.85 15.09
N LYS A 63 3.12 -0.52 15.67
CA LYS A 63 3.24 0.59 16.60
C LYS A 63 3.01 1.95 15.93
N LYS A 64 3.68 2.18 14.80
CA LYS A 64 3.61 3.47 14.12
C LYS A 64 2.24 3.74 13.48
N LEU A 65 1.58 2.70 13.01
CA LEU A 65 0.28 2.84 12.37
C LEU A 65 -0.89 2.62 13.32
N ASP A 66 -0.60 2.31 14.59
CA ASP A 66 -1.61 2.00 15.60
C ASP A 66 -2.53 0.87 15.13
N LEU A 67 -1.93 -0.21 14.67
CA LEU A 67 -2.64 -1.39 14.20
C LEU A 67 -2.30 -2.59 15.09
N ASP A 68 -3.26 -3.53 15.17
CA ASP A 68 -3.02 -4.78 15.86
C ASP A 68 -1.88 -5.56 15.21
N TYR A 69 -0.97 -6.08 16.03
CA TYR A 69 0.21 -6.80 15.55
C TYR A 69 -0.14 -8.01 14.68
N LYS A 70 -1.14 -8.79 15.12
CA LYS A 70 -1.56 -9.97 14.34
C LYS A 70 -2.18 -9.59 13.01
N ALA A 71 -2.92 -8.48 12.99
CA ALA A 71 -3.48 -7.98 11.75
C ALA A 71 -2.36 -7.55 10.78
N VAL A 72 -1.34 -6.85 11.29
CA VAL A 72 -0.18 -6.47 10.48
C VAL A 72 0.55 -7.70 9.96
N GLN A 73 0.77 -8.72 10.81
CA GLN A 73 1.36 -9.97 10.35
C GLN A 73 0.60 -10.58 9.18
N HIS A 74 -0.72 -10.60 9.28
CA HIS A 74 -1.57 -11.12 8.21
C HIS A 74 -1.41 -10.29 6.93
N HIS A 75 -1.46 -8.96 7.05
CA HIS A 75 -1.29 -8.08 5.90
C HIS A 75 0.06 -8.26 5.23
N MET A 76 1.12 -8.42 6.02
CA MET A 76 2.45 -8.63 5.47
C MET A 76 2.56 -9.95 4.72
N LYS A 77 1.90 -11.00 5.20
CA LYS A 77 1.85 -12.28 4.47
C LYS A 77 1.13 -12.13 3.13
N VAL A 78 0.01 -11.41 3.12
CA VAL A 78 -0.74 -11.15 1.88
C VAL A 78 0.11 -10.35 0.90
N LEU A 79 0.76 -9.30 1.37
CA LEU A 79 1.60 -8.44 0.53
C LEU A 79 2.83 -9.18 0.01
N GLU A 80 3.47 -9.98 0.83
CA GLU A 80 4.63 -10.77 0.42
C GLU A 80 4.23 -11.83 -0.62
N LYS A 81 3.13 -12.52 -0.39
CA LYS A 81 2.62 -13.54 -1.31
C LYS A 81 2.31 -12.97 -2.69
N ASN A 82 1.87 -11.72 -2.75
CA ASN A 82 1.54 -11.04 -3.99
C ASN A 82 2.69 -10.19 -4.54
N ASN A 83 3.88 -10.40 -4.03
CA ASN A 83 5.11 -9.73 -4.49
C ASN A 83 5.05 -8.20 -4.38
N MET A 84 4.39 -7.69 -3.36
CA MET A 84 4.34 -6.25 -3.10
C MET A 84 5.45 -5.80 -2.18
N VAL A 85 5.89 -6.68 -1.29
CA VAL A 85 6.99 -6.42 -0.35
C VAL A 85 7.99 -7.55 -0.39
N SER A 86 9.21 -7.25 -0.01
CA SER A 86 10.30 -8.21 0.21
C SER A 86 10.82 -8.04 1.62
N LYS A 87 11.48 -9.05 2.16
CA LYS A 87 12.03 -8.95 3.50
C LYS A 87 13.51 -9.30 3.53
N ILE A 88 14.23 -8.65 4.42
CA ILE A 88 15.63 -8.92 4.70
C ILE A 88 15.71 -9.42 6.14
N GLY A 89 16.37 -10.57 6.34
CA GLY A 89 16.46 -11.20 7.65
C GLY A 89 15.37 -12.25 7.85
N GLU A 90 15.37 -12.86 9.02
CA GLU A 90 14.46 -13.94 9.35
C GLU A 90 13.71 -13.68 10.65
N LYS A 91 12.56 -14.32 10.78
CA LYS A 91 11.71 -14.29 11.98
C LYS A 91 11.33 -12.87 12.39
N TYR A 92 11.41 -12.58 13.69
CA TYR A 92 10.87 -11.36 14.27
C TYR A 92 11.65 -10.11 13.90
N GLY A 93 12.91 -10.23 13.53
CA GLY A 93 13.74 -9.10 13.15
C GLY A 93 13.74 -8.79 11.68
N ALA A 94 12.97 -9.51 10.87
CA ALA A 94 12.93 -9.29 9.44
C ALA A 94 12.39 -7.88 9.12
N ILE A 95 13.13 -7.16 8.27
CA ILE A 95 12.75 -5.82 7.84
C ILE A 95 12.11 -5.92 6.47
N PHE A 96 10.94 -5.33 6.32
CA PHE A 96 10.23 -5.28 5.06
C PHE A 96 10.52 -3.99 4.30
N HIS A 97 10.58 -4.11 2.99
CA HIS A 97 10.69 -2.99 2.06
C HIS A 97 9.83 -3.30 0.84
N LEU A 98 9.56 -2.28 0.02
CA LEU A 98 8.79 -2.50 -1.20
C LEU A 98 9.57 -3.41 -2.14
N SER A 99 8.84 -4.27 -2.86
CA SER A 99 9.45 -5.06 -3.93
C SER A 99 9.83 -4.15 -5.10
N ASN A 100 10.79 -4.59 -5.91
CA ASN A 100 11.12 -3.89 -7.15
C ASN A 100 9.91 -3.81 -8.08
N PHE A 101 9.10 -4.87 -8.10
CA PHE A 101 7.87 -4.91 -8.89
C PHE A 101 6.92 -3.77 -8.52
N LEU A 102 6.69 -3.56 -7.23
CA LEU A 102 5.80 -2.48 -6.78
C LEU A 102 6.43 -1.10 -7.02
N GLU A 103 7.72 -0.96 -6.79
CA GLU A 103 8.41 0.32 -7.03
C GLU A 103 8.29 0.75 -8.49
N ILE A 104 8.46 -0.18 -9.42
CA ILE A 104 8.32 0.11 -10.85
C ILE A 104 6.90 0.55 -11.19
N ASN A 105 5.90 -0.02 -10.52
CA ASN A 105 4.50 0.23 -10.79
C ASN A 105 3.85 1.18 -9.78
N ILE A 106 4.65 1.94 -9.04
CA ILE A 106 4.14 2.76 -7.92
C ILE A 106 3.10 3.79 -8.37
N GLY A 107 3.23 4.30 -9.59
CA GLY A 107 2.25 5.24 -10.14
C GLY A 107 0.85 4.67 -10.25
N ALA A 108 0.71 3.35 -10.37
CA ALA A 108 -0.61 2.73 -10.42
C ALA A 108 -1.34 2.80 -9.08
N LEU A 109 -0.65 3.06 -7.97
CA LEU A 109 -1.30 3.33 -6.69
C LEU A 109 -2.13 4.60 -6.72
N ASP A 110 -1.78 5.59 -7.54
CA ASP A 110 -2.61 6.78 -7.72
C ASP A 110 -4.01 6.40 -8.19
N GLU A 111 -4.10 5.49 -9.17
CA GLU A 111 -5.40 5.02 -9.66
C GLU A 111 -6.18 4.28 -8.56
N ALA A 112 -5.48 3.47 -7.76
CA ALA A 112 -6.09 2.76 -6.65
C ALA A 112 -6.63 3.74 -5.60
N ILE A 113 -5.87 4.78 -5.28
CA ILE A 113 -6.28 5.81 -4.33
C ILE A 113 -7.50 6.57 -4.86
N ASP A 114 -7.50 6.94 -6.14
CA ASP A 114 -8.64 7.62 -6.74
C ASP A 114 -9.91 6.76 -6.67
N LYS A 115 -9.77 5.46 -6.91
CA LYS A 115 -10.90 4.54 -6.81
C LYS A 115 -11.41 4.41 -5.38
N LEU A 116 -10.51 4.34 -4.41
CA LEU A 116 -10.88 4.29 -3.00
C LEU A 116 -11.60 5.57 -2.59
N ASP A 117 -11.11 6.71 -3.03
CA ASP A 117 -11.74 8.01 -2.76
C ASP A 117 -13.17 8.06 -3.33
N ARG A 118 -13.37 7.61 -4.55
CA ARG A 118 -14.70 7.55 -5.16
C ARG A 118 -15.65 6.65 -4.37
N LYS A 119 -15.17 5.52 -3.87
CA LYS A 119 -15.99 4.63 -3.03
C LYS A 119 -16.42 5.30 -1.74
N LEU A 120 -15.50 6.01 -1.09
CA LEU A 120 -15.80 6.72 0.15
C LEU A 120 -16.81 7.85 -0.08
N ASN A 121 -16.64 8.62 -1.15
CA ASN A 121 -17.55 9.68 -1.50
C ASN A 121 -18.93 9.15 -1.88
N HIS A 122 -18.98 8.05 -2.61
CA HIS A 122 -20.24 7.40 -2.98
C HIS A 122 -21.03 6.96 -1.75
N LYS A 123 -20.34 6.37 -0.75
CA LYS A 123 -20.98 6.01 0.52
C LYS A 123 -21.55 7.22 1.24
N LYS A 124 -20.86 8.36 1.20
CA LYS A 124 -21.34 9.59 1.82
C LYS A 124 -22.59 10.13 1.15
N VAL A 125 -22.71 9.96 -0.16
CA VAL A 125 -23.89 10.42 -0.92
C VAL A 125 -25.16 9.69 -0.50
N TYR A 126 -25.04 8.43 -0.09
CA TYR A 126 -26.21 7.61 0.30
C TYR A 126 -26.52 7.66 1.80
N LEU A 127 -25.73 8.39 2.54
CA LEU A 127 -26.01 8.59 3.96
C LEU A 127 -26.92 9.80 4.15
#